data_c2f997452efa7a57ae8a430bfa63f6e1
#
_entry.id   c2f997452efa7a57ae8a430bfa63f6e1
#
_cell.length_a   1.000
_cell.length_b   1.000
_cell.length_c   1.000
_cell.angle_alpha   90.00
_cell.angle_beta   90.00
_cell.angle_gamma   90.00
#
_symmetry.space_group_name_H-M   'P 1'
#
loop_
_entity.id
_entity.type
_entity.pdbx_description
1 polymer ?
#
loop_
_entity_poly.entity_id
_entity_poly.type
_entity_poly.pdbx_seq_one_letter_code
_entity_poly.pdbx_strand_id
1 'polypeptide(L)'
;CTVLATMQTLPQLNAHAKAALNVGVTPIELREAIYLCAPFIGFPKTLNALNTINEVFKQQGIALPLERQATVTEEDRHEKGQAIQSRLYGEGIKEAMRNVPGNMGPEVERFLTEFCFGDIYTRNGLDLKTRELLAYCILTTLEAESQLHSHLEGNLLAGNSKETLTAAVIQCLPYIGFPSAI
;
A
#
# COMPACT_ATOMS: atom_id res chain seq x y z
N CYS A 1 -3.34 -9.88 -4.07
CA CYS A 1 -2.22 -9.42 -4.93
C CYS A 1 -1.14 -8.74 -4.11
N THR A 2 -1.46 -7.78 -3.23
CA THR A 2 -0.45 -7.06 -2.41
C THR A 2 0.38 -7.98 -1.52
N VAL A 3 -0.24 -8.98 -0.88
CA VAL A 3 0.44 -10.03 -0.09
C VAL A 3 1.46 -10.79 -0.95
N LEU A 4 1.05 -11.25 -2.14
CA LEU A 4 1.93 -11.99 -3.05
C LEU A 4 3.06 -11.11 -3.63
N ALA A 5 2.79 -9.83 -3.84
CA ALA A 5 3.81 -8.85 -4.20
C ALA A 5 4.82 -8.66 -3.06
N THR A 6 4.35 -8.58 -1.81
CA THR A 6 5.18 -8.46 -0.60
C THR A 6 6.09 -9.69 -0.43
N MET A 7 5.54 -10.88 -0.60
CA MET A 7 6.27 -12.16 -0.52
C MET A 7 7.16 -12.43 -1.74
N GLN A 8 7.03 -11.66 -2.83
CA GLN A 8 7.71 -11.90 -4.11
C GLN A 8 7.40 -13.27 -4.74
N THR A 9 6.23 -13.81 -4.44
CA THR A 9 5.73 -15.04 -5.06
C THR A 9 5.09 -14.71 -6.42
N LEU A 10 5.95 -14.32 -7.38
CA LEU A 10 5.53 -13.72 -8.65
C LEU A 10 4.69 -14.64 -9.55
N PRO A 11 4.93 -15.96 -9.62
CA PRO A 11 4.04 -16.86 -10.36
C PRO A 11 2.61 -16.87 -9.81
N GLN A 12 2.45 -16.87 -8.49
CA GLN A 12 1.15 -16.78 -7.83
C GLN A 12 0.51 -15.41 -8.03
N LEU A 13 1.31 -14.32 -7.95
CA LEU A 13 0.84 -12.99 -8.29
C LEU A 13 0.26 -12.93 -9.71
N ASN A 14 0.92 -13.54 -10.70
CA ASN A 14 0.41 -13.61 -12.07
C ASN A 14 -0.97 -14.28 -12.13
N ALA A 15 -1.13 -15.44 -11.49
CA ALA A 15 -2.39 -16.16 -11.46
C ALA A 15 -3.50 -15.35 -10.77
N HIS A 16 -3.19 -14.75 -9.61
CA HIS A 16 -4.15 -13.96 -8.84
C HIS A 16 -4.49 -12.61 -9.49
N ALA A 17 -3.57 -11.99 -10.23
CA ALA A 17 -3.84 -10.80 -11.01
C ALA A 17 -4.87 -11.08 -12.13
N LYS A 18 -4.74 -12.22 -12.82
CA LYS A 18 -5.75 -12.68 -13.80
C LYS A 18 -7.11 -12.92 -13.13
N ALA A 19 -7.10 -13.59 -11.99
CA ALA A 19 -8.33 -13.87 -11.23
C ALA A 19 -9.00 -12.56 -10.76
N ALA A 20 -8.23 -11.58 -10.28
CA ALA A 20 -8.74 -10.27 -9.87
C ALA A 20 -9.45 -9.55 -11.03
N LEU A 21 -8.83 -9.50 -12.21
CA LEU A 21 -9.46 -8.93 -13.40
C LEU A 21 -10.75 -9.67 -13.78
N ASN A 22 -10.76 -11.00 -13.70
CA ASN A 22 -11.94 -11.81 -14.03
C ASN A 22 -13.13 -11.60 -13.08
N VAL A 23 -12.88 -11.19 -11.86
CA VAL A 23 -13.95 -10.87 -10.88
C VAL A 23 -14.28 -9.37 -10.83
N GLY A 24 -13.75 -8.58 -11.76
CA GLY A 24 -14.15 -7.19 -11.97
C GLY A 24 -13.23 -6.13 -11.36
N VAL A 25 -12.08 -6.51 -10.78
CA VAL A 25 -11.05 -5.51 -10.42
C VAL A 25 -10.51 -4.88 -11.71
N THR A 26 -10.51 -3.57 -11.76
CA THR A 26 -10.01 -2.85 -12.94
C THR A 26 -8.48 -2.88 -13.03
N PRO A 27 -7.90 -2.76 -14.23
CA PRO A 27 -6.45 -2.65 -14.39
C PRO A 27 -5.84 -1.50 -13.58
N ILE A 28 -6.56 -0.38 -13.45
CA ILE A 28 -6.13 0.78 -12.66
C ILE A 28 -6.08 0.42 -11.18
N GLU A 29 -7.14 -0.16 -10.61
CA GLU A 29 -7.16 -0.58 -9.20
C GLU A 29 -6.03 -1.57 -8.90
N LEU A 30 -5.82 -2.55 -9.77
CA LEU A 30 -4.74 -3.55 -9.60
C LEU A 30 -3.36 -2.88 -9.61
N ARG A 31 -3.10 -1.97 -10.56
CA ARG A 31 -1.84 -1.22 -10.61
C ARG A 31 -1.65 -0.35 -9.38
N GLU A 32 -2.68 0.38 -8.96
CA GLU A 32 -2.61 1.24 -7.77
C GLU A 32 -2.40 0.45 -6.48
N ALA A 33 -2.96 -0.77 -6.38
CA ALA A 33 -2.68 -1.68 -5.27
C ALA A 33 -1.21 -2.12 -5.24
N ILE A 34 -0.57 -2.35 -6.39
CA ILE A 34 0.87 -2.66 -6.45
C ILE A 34 1.72 -1.41 -6.19
N TYR A 35 1.33 -0.23 -6.68
CA TYR A 35 2.02 1.03 -6.34
C TYR A 35 2.00 1.30 -4.83
N LEU A 36 0.89 1.00 -4.15
CA LEU A 36 0.78 1.12 -2.71
C LEU A 36 1.82 0.27 -1.96
N CYS A 37 2.30 -0.81 -2.54
CA CYS A 37 3.35 -1.62 -1.90
C CYS A 37 4.69 -0.87 -1.77
N ALA A 38 4.99 0.12 -2.64
CA ALA A 38 6.30 0.74 -2.73
C ALA A 38 6.83 1.34 -1.41
N PRO A 39 6.04 2.08 -0.61
CA PRO A 39 6.49 2.58 0.68
C PRO A 39 6.82 1.48 1.71
N PHE A 40 6.25 0.29 1.57
CA PHE A 40 6.37 -0.80 2.54
C PHE A 40 7.44 -1.83 2.17
N ILE A 41 7.58 -2.18 0.89
CA ILE A 41 8.49 -3.24 0.42
C ILE A 41 9.64 -2.73 -0.45
N GLY A 42 9.67 -1.43 -0.73
CA GLY A 42 10.70 -0.78 -1.55
C GLY A 42 10.51 -0.97 -3.06
N PHE A 43 11.25 -0.16 -3.82
CA PHE A 43 11.16 -0.15 -5.28
C PHE A 43 11.52 -1.49 -5.95
N PRO A 44 12.60 -2.21 -5.56
CA PRO A 44 12.96 -3.44 -6.27
C PRO A 44 11.84 -4.48 -6.30
N LYS A 45 11.22 -4.75 -5.16
CA LYS A 45 10.11 -5.70 -5.05
C LYS A 45 8.86 -5.20 -5.77
N THR A 46 8.57 -3.91 -5.68
CA THR A 46 7.43 -3.29 -6.37
C THR A 46 7.60 -3.34 -7.87
N LEU A 47 8.79 -3.08 -8.41
CA LEU A 47 9.06 -3.18 -9.84
C LEU A 47 8.91 -4.62 -10.37
N ASN A 48 9.36 -5.63 -9.62
CA ASN A 48 9.13 -7.02 -9.97
C ASN A 48 7.62 -7.33 -10.07
N ALA A 49 6.84 -6.89 -9.08
CA ALA A 49 5.39 -7.07 -9.07
C ALA A 49 4.70 -6.33 -10.23
N LEU A 50 5.12 -5.09 -10.53
CA LEU A 50 4.62 -4.31 -11.67
C LEU A 50 4.91 -5.00 -13.00
N ASN A 51 6.11 -5.53 -13.20
CA ASN A 51 6.45 -6.28 -14.40
C ASN A 51 5.53 -7.49 -14.55
N THR A 52 5.27 -8.21 -13.46
CA THR A 52 4.38 -9.38 -13.44
C THR A 52 2.95 -9.02 -13.87
N ILE A 53 2.36 -7.96 -13.28
CA ILE A 53 0.99 -7.56 -13.65
C ILE A 53 0.92 -6.95 -15.05
N ASN A 54 1.96 -6.26 -15.52
CA ASN A 54 2.02 -5.74 -16.89
C ASN A 54 2.03 -6.88 -17.93
N GLU A 55 2.70 -8.00 -17.65
CA GLU A 55 2.61 -9.18 -18.51
C GLU A 55 1.18 -9.76 -18.51
N VAL A 56 0.49 -9.76 -17.38
CA VAL A 56 -0.93 -10.15 -17.31
C VAL A 56 -1.77 -9.21 -18.17
N PHE A 57 -1.57 -7.90 -18.07
CA PHE A 57 -2.31 -6.92 -18.88
C PHE A 57 -2.12 -7.16 -20.37
N LYS A 58 -0.89 -7.36 -20.82
CA LYS A 58 -0.59 -7.70 -22.23
C LYS A 58 -1.31 -8.98 -22.68
N GLN A 59 -1.27 -10.04 -21.86
CA GLN A 59 -1.93 -11.33 -22.17
C GLN A 59 -3.46 -11.19 -22.23
N GLN A 60 -4.04 -10.25 -21.50
CA GLN A 60 -5.48 -9.95 -21.53
C GLN A 60 -5.87 -8.90 -22.57
N GLY A 61 -4.93 -8.45 -23.40
CA GLY A 61 -5.19 -7.45 -24.44
C GLY A 61 -5.44 -6.04 -23.90
N ILE A 62 -5.04 -5.76 -22.66
CA ILE A 62 -5.18 -4.45 -22.03
C ILE A 62 -4.05 -3.55 -22.51
N ALA A 63 -4.41 -2.40 -23.08
CA ALA A 63 -3.45 -1.44 -23.62
C ALA A 63 -2.60 -0.79 -22.50
N LEU A 64 -1.31 -0.66 -22.76
CA LEU A 64 -0.37 0.04 -21.89
C LEU A 64 0.25 1.23 -22.64
N PRO A 65 0.60 2.33 -21.96
CA PRO A 65 0.46 2.54 -20.51
C PRO A 65 -0.99 2.81 -20.09
N LEU A 66 -1.34 2.41 -18.86
CA LEU A 66 -2.63 2.79 -18.27
C LEU A 66 -2.63 4.29 -17.95
N GLU A 67 -3.83 4.88 -17.89
CA GLU A 67 -4.05 6.27 -17.53
C GLU A 67 -3.36 6.65 -16.21
N ARG A 68 -2.74 7.83 -16.20
CA ARG A 68 -2.04 8.37 -15.03
C ARG A 68 -3.04 8.74 -13.93
N GLN A 69 -2.76 8.31 -12.70
CA GLN A 69 -3.61 8.57 -11.53
C GLN A 69 -3.00 9.53 -10.51
N ALA A 70 -1.82 10.10 -10.79
CA ALA A 70 -1.20 11.09 -9.91
C ALA A 70 -2.04 12.39 -9.87
N THR A 71 -2.23 12.92 -8.68
CA THR A 71 -3.04 14.13 -8.41
C THR A 71 -2.22 15.29 -7.83
N VAL A 72 -0.94 15.05 -7.57
CA VAL A 72 -0.03 16.02 -6.96
C VAL A 72 1.07 16.44 -7.92
N THR A 73 1.63 17.62 -7.66
CA THR A 73 2.83 18.18 -8.29
C THR A 73 3.96 18.22 -7.27
N GLU A 74 5.16 18.59 -7.69
CA GLU A 74 6.31 18.77 -6.81
C GLU A 74 6.06 19.85 -5.75
N GLU A 75 5.27 20.89 -6.10
CA GLU A 75 4.99 22.02 -5.24
C GLU A 75 3.96 21.71 -4.14
N ASP A 76 2.98 20.82 -4.42
CA ASP A 76 1.85 20.59 -3.50
C ASP A 76 1.83 19.20 -2.84
N ARG A 77 2.74 18.29 -3.23
CA ARG A 77 2.78 16.92 -2.71
C ARG A 77 2.98 16.83 -1.20
N HIS A 78 3.79 17.75 -0.63
CA HIS A 78 4.02 17.79 0.80
C HIS A 78 2.75 18.17 1.57
N GLU A 79 2.12 19.29 1.19
CA GLU A 79 0.91 19.79 1.84
C GLU A 79 -0.23 18.76 1.78
N LYS A 80 -0.50 18.23 0.58
CA LYS A 80 -1.55 17.22 0.37
C LYS A 80 -1.26 15.91 1.11
N GLY A 81 0.00 15.49 1.13
CA GLY A 81 0.44 14.32 1.89
C GLY A 81 0.25 14.51 3.39
N GLN A 82 0.67 15.65 3.91
CA GLN A 82 0.51 16.00 5.32
C GLN A 82 -0.95 16.02 5.76
N ALA A 83 -1.86 16.52 4.91
CA ALA A 83 -3.29 16.53 5.21
C ALA A 83 -3.86 15.13 5.43
N ILE A 84 -3.45 14.15 4.61
CA ILE A 84 -3.86 12.74 4.77
C ILE A 84 -3.19 12.13 6.00
N GLN A 85 -1.88 12.31 6.14
CA GLN A 85 -1.08 11.77 7.24
C GLN A 85 -1.62 12.23 8.59
N SER A 86 -1.83 13.54 8.77
CA SER A 86 -2.34 14.10 10.04
C SER A 86 -3.75 13.61 10.37
N ARG A 87 -4.59 13.40 9.35
CA ARG A 87 -5.94 12.87 9.54
C ARG A 87 -5.93 11.44 10.09
N LEU A 88 -5.00 10.59 9.64
CA LEU A 88 -4.96 9.16 10.00
C LEU A 88 -4.06 8.89 11.21
N TYR A 89 -2.95 9.63 11.36
CA TYR A 89 -1.86 9.29 12.28
C TYR A 89 -1.46 10.42 13.23
N GLY A 90 -2.09 11.61 13.09
CA GLY A 90 -1.75 12.77 13.93
C GLY A 90 -0.27 13.16 13.85
N GLU A 91 0.32 13.50 14.99
CA GLU A 91 1.73 13.91 15.12
C GLU A 91 2.67 12.76 15.54
N GLY A 92 2.16 11.53 15.68
CA GLY A 92 2.92 10.38 16.21
C GLY A 92 4.20 10.06 15.42
N ILE A 93 4.17 10.28 14.09
CA ILE A 93 5.33 10.05 13.22
C ILE A 93 6.46 11.04 13.54
N LYS A 94 6.15 12.31 13.75
CA LYS A 94 7.13 13.34 14.14
C LYS A 94 7.80 12.97 15.46
N GLU A 95 7.00 12.49 16.40
CA GLU A 95 7.49 12.09 17.71
C GLU A 95 8.41 10.87 17.64
N ALA A 96 8.06 9.87 16.85
CA ALA A 96 8.88 8.68 16.60
C ALA A 96 10.22 9.03 15.93
N MET A 97 10.25 10.03 15.03
CA MET A 97 11.46 10.45 14.31
C MET A 97 12.37 11.39 15.10
N ARG A 98 11.92 11.93 16.24
CA ARG A 98 12.66 12.94 17.03
C ARG A 98 14.05 12.52 17.46
N ASN A 99 14.26 11.23 17.73
CA ASN A 99 15.51 10.67 18.26
C ASN A 99 16.36 9.96 17.19
N VAL A 100 16.08 10.15 15.91
CA VAL A 100 16.90 9.58 14.84
C VAL A 100 18.28 10.26 14.85
N PRO A 101 19.39 9.48 14.87
CA PRO A 101 20.74 10.04 14.94
C PRO A 101 21.07 10.99 13.79
N GLY A 102 21.99 11.93 14.01
CA GLY A 102 22.50 12.85 13.00
C GLY A 102 21.48 13.91 12.54
N ASN A 103 20.44 14.18 13.34
CA ASN A 103 19.34 15.07 12.98
C ASN A 103 18.64 14.70 11.67
N MET A 104 18.64 13.42 11.30
CA MET A 104 18.00 12.93 10.07
C MET A 104 16.48 12.70 10.22
N GLY A 105 15.95 12.79 11.44
CA GLY A 105 14.51 12.59 11.70
C GLY A 105 13.59 13.43 10.84
N PRO A 106 13.80 14.76 10.72
CA PRO A 106 12.98 15.61 9.86
C PRO A 106 13.03 15.22 8.37
N GLU A 107 14.17 14.71 7.91
CA GLU A 107 14.32 14.24 6.52
C GLU A 107 13.56 12.95 6.26
N VAL A 108 13.63 11.99 7.19
CA VAL A 108 12.85 10.74 7.11
C VAL A 108 11.35 11.03 7.16
N GLU A 109 10.92 11.95 8.05
CA GLU A 109 9.54 12.43 8.12
C GLU A 109 9.09 13.03 6.79
N ARG A 110 9.92 13.93 6.20
CA ARG A 110 9.62 14.54 4.90
C ARG A 110 9.47 13.49 3.80
N PHE A 111 10.37 12.51 3.71
CA PHE A 111 10.25 11.42 2.74
C PHE A 111 8.97 10.62 2.93
N LEU A 112 8.60 10.32 4.17
CA LEU A 112 7.36 9.61 4.45
C LEU A 112 6.14 10.44 4.03
N THR A 113 6.10 11.72 4.39
CA THR A 113 5.00 12.63 4.05
C THR A 113 4.87 12.81 2.54
N GLU A 114 5.97 13.10 1.85
CA GLU A 114 5.94 13.38 0.41
C GLU A 114 5.73 12.12 -0.42
N PHE A 115 6.49 11.05 -0.17
CA PHE A 115 6.42 9.85 -0.99
C PHE A 115 5.21 8.97 -0.63
N CYS A 116 5.08 8.57 0.64
CA CYS A 116 3.99 7.67 1.02
C CYS A 116 2.64 8.37 0.91
N PHE A 117 2.46 9.48 1.61
CA PHE A 117 1.16 10.16 1.66
C PHE A 117 0.93 11.08 0.45
N GLY A 118 1.95 11.82 0.01
CA GLY A 118 1.86 12.72 -1.14
C GLY A 118 1.75 11.97 -2.46
N ASP A 119 2.77 11.18 -2.82
CA ASP A 119 2.83 10.56 -4.15
C ASP A 119 1.95 9.31 -4.28
N ILE A 120 1.71 8.55 -3.18
CA ILE A 120 0.98 7.28 -3.24
C ILE A 120 -0.47 7.40 -2.75
N TYR A 121 -0.69 7.98 -1.55
CA TYR A 121 -2.03 7.99 -0.96
C TYR A 121 -3.00 8.98 -1.62
N THR A 122 -2.50 10.07 -2.23
CA THR A 122 -3.34 11.04 -2.95
C THR A 122 -3.83 10.54 -4.32
N ARG A 123 -3.23 9.48 -4.87
CA ARG A 123 -3.54 8.98 -6.22
C ARG A 123 -5.01 8.56 -6.33
N ASN A 124 -5.60 8.77 -7.51
CA ASN A 124 -6.89 8.20 -7.87
C ASN A 124 -6.81 6.67 -8.03
N GLY A 125 -7.92 6.02 -8.37
CA GLY A 125 -8.01 4.59 -8.67
C GLY A 125 -8.29 3.71 -7.45
N LEU A 126 -7.91 4.12 -6.24
CA LEU A 126 -8.32 3.49 -4.98
C LEU A 126 -8.70 4.58 -3.98
N ASP A 127 -9.74 4.34 -3.21
CA ASP A 127 -10.10 5.20 -2.10
C ASP A 127 -9.19 4.99 -0.87
N LEU A 128 -9.25 5.92 0.08
CA LEU A 128 -8.42 5.88 1.29
C LEU A 128 -8.70 4.65 2.15
N LYS A 129 -9.96 4.26 2.24
CA LYS A 129 -10.41 3.10 3.00
C LYS A 129 -9.78 1.80 2.46
N THR A 130 -9.79 1.62 1.14
CA THR A 130 -9.18 0.47 0.47
C THR A 130 -7.65 0.51 0.63
N ARG A 131 -7.00 1.68 0.50
CA ARG A 131 -5.54 1.81 0.69
C ARG A 131 -5.12 1.37 2.09
N GLU A 132 -5.81 1.85 3.11
CA GLU A 132 -5.51 1.45 4.50
C GLU A 132 -5.70 -0.05 4.73
N LEU A 133 -6.75 -0.65 4.18
CA LEU A 133 -6.98 -2.10 4.28
C LEU A 133 -5.87 -2.90 3.60
N LEU A 134 -5.44 -2.49 2.41
CA LEU A 134 -4.34 -3.14 1.68
C LEU A 134 -3.01 -2.95 2.41
N ALA A 135 -2.74 -1.75 2.96
CA ALA A 135 -1.57 -1.48 3.78
C ALA A 135 -1.53 -2.39 5.02
N TYR A 136 -2.67 -2.60 5.66
CA TYR A 136 -2.79 -3.52 6.79
C TYR A 136 -2.42 -4.96 6.41
N CYS A 137 -2.89 -5.46 5.24
CA CYS A 137 -2.50 -6.78 4.73
C CYS A 137 -0.99 -6.88 4.41
N ILE A 138 -0.39 -5.81 3.87
CA ILE A 138 1.04 -5.75 3.60
C ILE A 138 1.83 -5.84 4.91
N LEU A 139 1.46 -5.04 5.92
CA LEU A 139 2.12 -5.00 7.22
C LEU A 139 1.97 -6.31 8.00
N THR A 140 0.79 -6.96 7.91
CA THR A 140 0.58 -8.32 8.44
C THR A 140 1.57 -9.30 7.80
N THR A 141 1.74 -9.24 6.48
CA THR A 141 2.69 -10.09 5.74
C THR A 141 4.15 -9.82 6.11
N LEU A 142 4.48 -8.59 6.50
CA LEU A 142 5.81 -8.17 6.95
C LEU A 142 6.06 -8.43 8.44
N GLU A 143 5.04 -8.87 9.19
CA GLU A 143 5.10 -9.03 10.65
C GLU A 143 5.51 -7.72 11.36
N ALA A 144 5.10 -6.57 10.82
CA ALA A 144 5.47 -5.24 11.29
C ALA A 144 4.56 -4.78 12.44
N GLU A 145 4.71 -5.39 13.62
CA GLU A 145 3.81 -5.25 14.76
C GLU A 145 3.58 -3.80 15.18
N SER A 146 4.66 -3.01 15.30
CA SER A 146 4.55 -1.59 15.67
C SER A 146 3.72 -0.78 14.69
N GLN A 147 3.91 -1.01 13.39
CA GLN A 147 3.15 -0.32 12.33
C GLN A 147 1.71 -0.84 12.25
N LEU A 148 1.47 -2.13 12.51
CA LEU A 148 0.12 -2.70 12.56
C LEU A 148 -0.75 -2.01 13.60
N HIS A 149 -0.20 -1.67 14.77
CA HIS A 149 -0.91 -0.91 15.81
C HIS A 149 -1.40 0.45 15.29
N SER A 150 -0.52 1.23 14.66
CA SER A 150 -0.88 2.53 14.10
C SER A 150 -1.89 2.40 12.95
N HIS A 151 -1.70 1.41 12.07
CA HIS A 151 -2.59 1.16 10.94
C HIS A 151 -3.96 0.57 11.35
N LEU A 152 -4.08 -0.07 12.52
CA LEU A 152 -5.38 -0.43 13.08
C LEU A 152 -6.24 0.83 13.33
N GLU A 153 -5.66 1.83 13.99
CA GLU A 153 -6.36 3.10 14.25
C GLU A 153 -6.63 3.85 12.95
N GLY A 154 -5.63 3.95 12.05
CA GLY A 154 -5.77 4.56 10.73
C GLY A 154 -6.90 3.95 9.90
N ASN A 155 -7.04 2.62 9.93
CA ASN A 155 -8.14 1.91 9.27
C ASN A 155 -9.52 2.28 9.83
N LEU A 156 -9.65 2.35 11.16
CA LEU A 156 -10.91 2.75 11.81
C LEU A 156 -11.28 4.19 11.43
N LEU A 157 -10.30 5.10 11.41
CA LEU A 157 -10.48 6.48 10.96
C LEU A 157 -10.80 6.61 9.46
N ALA A 158 -10.27 5.71 8.65
CA ALA A 158 -10.62 5.62 7.22
C ALA A 158 -12.01 5.01 6.97
N GLY A 159 -12.65 4.43 8.00
CA GLY A 159 -14.00 3.87 7.94
C GLY A 159 -14.06 2.35 7.74
N ASN A 160 -12.95 1.62 7.92
CA ASN A 160 -12.98 0.16 8.01
C ASN A 160 -13.45 -0.27 9.40
N SER A 161 -14.21 -1.37 9.47
CA SER A 161 -14.63 -1.97 10.74
C SER A 161 -13.61 -3.01 11.22
N LYS A 162 -13.65 -3.34 12.51
CA LYS A 162 -12.83 -4.42 13.09
C LYS A 162 -13.12 -5.76 12.41
N GLU A 163 -14.38 -6.01 12.06
CA GLU A 163 -14.79 -7.22 11.34
C GLU A 163 -14.15 -7.26 9.95
N THR A 164 -14.08 -6.12 9.23
CA THR A 164 -13.41 -6.02 7.94
C THR A 164 -11.92 -6.33 8.06
N LEU A 165 -11.27 -5.79 9.09
CA LEU A 165 -9.84 -6.03 9.35
C LEU A 165 -9.57 -7.50 9.69
N THR A 166 -10.41 -8.09 10.56
CA THR A 166 -10.32 -9.52 10.89
C THR A 166 -10.50 -10.39 9.64
N ALA A 167 -11.49 -10.08 8.80
CA ALA A 167 -11.71 -10.80 7.55
C ALA A 167 -10.50 -10.66 6.59
N ALA A 168 -9.87 -9.49 6.53
CA ALA A 168 -8.66 -9.27 5.72
C ALA A 168 -7.48 -10.12 6.21
N VAL A 169 -7.25 -10.22 7.52
CA VAL A 169 -6.22 -11.10 8.10
C VAL A 169 -6.52 -12.57 7.80
N ILE A 170 -7.77 -13.00 7.98
CA ILE A 170 -8.20 -14.36 7.62
C ILE A 170 -7.95 -14.63 6.12
N GLN A 171 -8.19 -13.64 5.26
CA GLN A 171 -7.91 -13.76 3.82
C GLN A 171 -6.41 -13.86 3.52
N CYS A 172 -5.53 -13.34 4.39
CA CYS A 172 -4.08 -13.50 4.24
C CYS A 172 -3.59 -14.90 4.64
N LEU A 173 -4.28 -15.61 5.55
CA LEU A 173 -3.88 -16.92 6.09
C LEU A 173 -3.40 -17.93 5.03
N PRO A 174 -4.10 -18.15 3.90
CA PRO A 174 -3.67 -19.12 2.89
C PRO A 174 -2.30 -18.83 2.28
N TYR A 175 -1.80 -17.60 2.41
CA TYR A 175 -0.57 -17.12 1.79
C TYR A 175 0.58 -17.02 2.78
N ILE A 176 0.32 -16.54 4.00
CA ILE A 176 1.35 -16.26 5.01
C ILE A 176 1.41 -17.30 6.14
N GLY A 177 0.38 -18.15 6.24
CA GLY A 177 0.26 -19.16 7.30
C GLY A 177 -0.19 -18.58 8.64
N PHE A 178 -0.50 -19.48 9.58
CA PHE A 178 -0.98 -19.12 10.92
C PHE A 178 0.01 -18.29 11.76
N PRO A 179 1.33 -18.61 11.79
CA PRO A 179 2.25 -17.87 12.66
C PRO A 179 2.30 -16.36 12.37
N SER A 180 2.22 -15.97 11.10
CA SER A 180 2.27 -14.55 10.70
C SER A 180 0.90 -13.85 10.75
N ALA A 181 -0.20 -14.59 10.91
CA ALA A 181 -1.55 -14.04 10.89
C ALA A 181 -2.21 -13.99 12.29
N ILE A 182 -1.65 -14.67 13.29
CA ILE A 182 -2.09 -14.73 14.68
C ILE A 182 -0.98 -14.21 15.59
#